data_ecd16179aee43151830614f493e77e9d
#
_entry.id   ecd16179aee43151830614f493e77e9d
#
_cell.length_a   1.000
_cell.length_b   1.000
_cell.length_c   1.000
_cell.angle_alpha   90.00
_cell.angle_beta   90.00
_cell.angle_gamma   90.00
#
_symmetry.space_group_name_H-M   'P 1'
#
loop_
_entity.id
_entity.type
_entity.pdbx_description
1 polymer ?
#
loop_
_entity_poly.entity_id
_entity_poly.type
_entity_poly.pdbx_seq_one_letter_code
_entity_poly.pdbx_strand_id
1 'polypeptide(L)'
;MKSKAKGQKAKGKTDKGGENKATRPDVRRWLLPALLGLYVVFSVLLFDPKPATFGDNAIYMILGKSLAAGTGYRNIYLPDAPVHTQYPPGFPLMLAGVTLLCGGINVLASKLLVVLTGIGAMFFIYRLCELTFRKRAWPVMVLFASLPTLVENNHWVLSEIPFLLVTMAALFCLVLADQRPTRAVAARLRMGACGLAVAACFIRTAGVAVVLGVLLFFLVRHRYRVLVLLLLLFAATTIPWQLHNTRASHAQPYFEQLLAKNPYFPEQGRAGIADWVTRVWLNLRDYVARAIPRMLFPTREDSWYEAIAGIILSLPMALGFFLSFRKSAPAAPAQKLAGTAPAWQLASAAPVRQFGALQSCAVFAAPLLLCWPHVWASERFLLPFLPLVVVFLFYGVDWLGAKLGWRRFAPAFIGALVLANTVHMASLARKAVADNLGYLRGDRYSGYEIDWRRYFEAIDWIKAQTPMDAVVMARKPEFVYLLSGRRSFCYPFSDDHAEVKSAILRSQYVLVDNFRWTDLTVRVVGPVLSDNPDLWELAFTTSPPESYVLRVKPGVQPANQPASADH
;
A
#
# COMPACT_ATOMS: atom_id res chain seq x y z
N MET A 1 23.71 -60.78 -73.04
CA MET A 1 25.13 -60.41 -72.81
C MET A 1 25.28 -59.93 -71.37
N LYS A 2 26.27 -60.46 -70.70
CA LYS A 2 26.58 -60.32 -69.25
C LYS A 2 26.92 -58.89 -68.83
N SER A 3 26.44 -58.43 -67.67
CA SER A 3 27.13 -57.40 -66.90
C SER A 3 27.00 -57.66 -65.40
N LYS A 4 28.13 -57.59 -64.73
CA LYS A 4 28.45 -58.01 -63.39
C LYS A 4 27.89 -57.06 -62.32
N ALA A 5 27.24 -57.62 -61.30
CA ALA A 5 27.00 -56.94 -60.02
C ALA A 5 28.33 -56.87 -59.20
N LYS A 6 28.69 -55.72 -58.71
CA LYS A 6 29.71 -55.51 -57.67
C LYS A 6 29.02 -55.17 -56.38
N GLY A 7 29.08 -56.05 -55.41
CA GLY A 7 28.66 -55.81 -54.03
C GLY A 7 29.59 -54.82 -53.30
N GLN A 8 29.02 -53.86 -52.65
CA GLN A 8 29.71 -53.03 -51.66
C GLN A 8 29.27 -53.46 -50.26
N LYS A 9 30.20 -53.96 -49.48
CA LYS A 9 30.09 -54.26 -48.06
C LYS A 9 29.99 -52.94 -47.30
N ALA A 10 28.85 -52.62 -46.68
CA ALA A 10 28.72 -51.59 -45.69
C ALA A 10 29.37 -52.07 -44.38
N LYS A 11 30.45 -51.37 -43.96
CA LYS A 11 31.02 -51.49 -42.63
C LYS A 11 30.11 -50.78 -41.62
N GLY A 12 29.51 -51.54 -40.70
CA GLY A 12 28.82 -51.01 -39.55
C GLY A 12 29.79 -50.25 -38.64
N LYS A 13 29.61 -48.97 -38.51
CA LYS A 13 30.18 -48.18 -37.42
C LYS A 13 29.20 -48.25 -36.26
N THR A 14 29.55 -49.05 -35.25
CA THR A 14 28.97 -48.99 -33.92
C THR A 14 29.35 -47.67 -33.28
N ASP A 15 28.45 -46.72 -33.30
CA ASP A 15 28.58 -45.46 -32.56
C ASP A 15 28.19 -45.69 -31.09
N LYS A 16 29.19 -46.12 -30.28
CA LYS A 16 29.11 -46.12 -28.80
C LYS A 16 29.56 -44.78 -28.34
N GLY A 17 28.61 -43.87 -28.05
CA GLY A 17 28.91 -42.56 -27.52
C GLY A 17 27.64 -41.79 -27.16
N GLY A 18 26.68 -42.50 -26.52
CA GLY A 18 25.58 -41.80 -25.84
C GLY A 18 26.12 -41.10 -24.58
N GLU A 19 26.80 -39.95 -24.75
CA GLU A 19 27.04 -39.06 -23.63
C GLU A 19 25.68 -38.65 -23.07
N ASN A 20 25.35 -39.20 -21.91
CA ASN A 20 24.30 -38.77 -21.03
C ASN A 20 24.61 -37.31 -20.67
N LYS A 21 24.17 -36.34 -21.51
CA LYS A 21 24.14 -34.94 -21.13
C LYS A 21 23.18 -34.85 -19.96
N ALA A 22 23.73 -35.03 -18.76
CA ALA A 22 23.06 -34.70 -17.52
C ALA A 22 22.43 -33.32 -17.72
N THR A 23 21.12 -33.28 -17.88
CA THR A 23 20.35 -32.03 -18.02
C THR A 23 20.64 -31.22 -16.78
N ARG A 24 21.47 -30.19 -16.92
CA ARG A 24 21.74 -29.22 -15.82
C ARG A 24 20.37 -28.80 -15.27
N PRO A 25 20.14 -28.98 -13.96
CA PRO A 25 18.85 -28.61 -13.36
C PRO A 25 18.53 -27.17 -13.74
N ASP A 26 17.31 -26.95 -14.23
CA ASP A 26 16.88 -25.60 -14.59
C ASP A 26 16.78 -24.74 -13.31
N VAL A 27 17.87 -24.05 -12.97
CA VAL A 27 18.02 -23.22 -11.77
C VAL A 27 16.90 -22.18 -11.68
N ARG A 28 16.28 -21.84 -12.82
CA ARG A 28 15.20 -20.83 -12.86
C ARG A 28 13.95 -21.29 -12.12
N ARG A 29 13.67 -22.59 -12.04
CA ARG A 29 12.50 -23.11 -11.30
C ARG A 29 12.58 -22.80 -9.80
N TRP A 30 13.78 -22.61 -9.26
CA TRP A 30 14.03 -22.30 -7.86
C TRP A 30 14.11 -20.81 -7.57
N LEU A 31 14.23 -19.96 -8.60
CA LEU A 31 14.39 -18.51 -8.41
C LEU A 31 13.17 -17.88 -7.71
N LEU A 32 11.96 -18.20 -8.17
CA LEU A 32 10.73 -17.67 -7.57
C LEU A 32 10.60 -18.08 -6.09
N PRO A 33 10.64 -19.39 -5.72
CA PRO A 33 10.56 -19.76 -4.31
C PRO A 33 11.72 -19.20 -3.46
N ALA A 34 12.93 -19.10 -4.01
CA ALA A 34 14.07 -18.51 -3.29
C ALA A 34 13.85 -17.02 -2.99
N LEU A 35 13.36 -16.23 -3.95
CA LEU A 35 13.09 -14.81 -3.76
C LEU A 35 11.89 -14.57 -2.83
N LEU A 36 10.85 -15.40 -2.90
CA LEU A 36 9.76 -15.35 -1.94
C LEU A 36 10.23 -15.74 -0.54
N GLY A 37 11.07 -16.76 -0.42
CA GLY A 37 11.70 -17.14 0.84
C GLY A 37 12.55 -16.00 1.44
N LEU A 38 13.36 -15.33 0.61
CA LEU A 38 14.14 -14.16 1.02
C LEU A 38 13.24 -13.01 1.53
N TYR A 39 12.14 -12.74 0.83
CA TYR A 39 11.17 -11.73 1.24
C TYR A 39 10.51 -12.09 2.59
N VAL A 40 10.16 -13.36 2.79
CA VAL A 40 9.64 -13.85 4.08
C VAL A 40 10.67 -13.69 5.19
N VAL A 41 11.92 -14.06 4.94
CA VAL A 41 13.01 -13.89 5.93
C VAL A 41 13.15 -12.43 6.34
N PHE A 42 13.19 -11.49 5.41
CA PHE A 42 13.24 -10.07 5.73
C PHE A 42 11.97 -9.60 6.45
N SER A 43 10.79 -10.06 6.05
CA SER A 43 9.53 -9.73 6.74
C SER A 43 9.53 -10.23 8.19
N VAL A 44 10.14 -11.37 8.48
CA VAL A 44 10.28 -11.88 9.86
C VAL A 44 11.33 -11.09 10.65
N LEU A 45 12.49 -10.79 10.04
CA LEU A 45 13.57 -10.06 10.71
C LEU A 45 13.17 -8.62 11.08
N LEU A 46 12.37 -7.97 10.24
CA LEU A 46 11.88 -6.62 10.48
C LEU A 46 10.54 -6.59 11.23
N PHE A 47 9.93 -7.74 11.52
CA PHE A 47 8.60 -7.81 12.10
C PHE A 47 8.55 -7.13 13.47
N ASP A 48 7.64 -6.18 13.63
CA ASP A 48 7.33 -5.51 14.88
C ASP A 48 5.93 -5.92 15.36
N PRO A 49 5.80 -6.62 16.51
CA PRO A 49 4.51 -7.09 17.02
C PRO A 49 3.65 -5.99 17.64
N LYS A 50 4.20 -4.80 17.88
CA LYS A 50 3.53 -3.68 18.55
C LYS A 50 2.62 -2.89 17.59
N PRO A 51 1.61 -2.12 18.07
CA PRO A 51 0.85 -1.19 17.25
C PRO A 51 1.79 -0.20 16.54
N ALA A 52 1.54 0.06 15.26
CA ALA A 52 2.23 1.15 14.56
C ALA A 52 1.61 2.50 14.94
N THR A 53 2.42 3.55 15.02
CA THR A 53 2.03 4.87 15.52
C THR A 53 1.19 5.72 14.55
N PHE A 54 0.94 5.22 13.33
CA PHE A 54 0.00 5.87 12.40
C PHE A 54 -1.45 5.59 12.81
N GLY A 55 -2.26 6.63 13.02
CA GLY A 55 -3.65 6.54 13.48
C GLY A 55 -4.53 5.64 12.61
N ASP A 56 -4.34 5.67 11.28
CA ASP A 56 -5.07 4.82 10.34
C ASP A 56 -5.03 3.32 10.71
N ASN A 57 -3.89 2.82 11.26
CA ASN A 57 -3.75 1.43 11.69
C ASN A 57 -4.79 1.07 12.77
N ALA A 58 -4.95 1.95 13.75
CA ALA A 58 -5.91 1.75 14.83
C ALA A 58 -7.34 1.84 14.28
N ILE A 59 -7.64 2.84 13.44
CA ILE A 59 -8.96 3.05 12.85
C ILE A 59 -9.39 1.83 12.03
N TYR A 60 -8.52 1.26 11.18
CA TYR A 60 -8.84 0.06 10.40
C TYR A 60 -9.20 -1.13 11.29
N MET A 61 -8.45 -1.38 12.36
CA MET A 61 -8.74 -2.47 13.31
C MET A 61 -10.04 -2.23 14.07
N ILE A 62 -10.33 -0.98 14.47
CA ILE A 62 -11.57 -0.60 15.15
C ILE A 62 -12.79 -0.77 14.23
N LEU A 63 -12.66 -0.37 12.95
CA LEU A 63 -13.71 -0.60 11.94
C LEU A 63 -13.94 -2.11 11.71
N GLY A 64 -12.87 -2.91 11.69
CA GLY A 64 -12.96 -4.37 11.65
C GLY A 64 -13.72 -4.92 12.86
N LYS A 65 -13.46 -4.42 14.07
CA LYS A 65 -14.20 -4.78 15.29
C LYS A 65 -15.67 -4.39 15.19
N SER A 66 -15.97 -3.19 14.69
CA SER A 66 -17.35 -2.72 14.50
C SER A 66 -18.16 -3.63 13.56
N LEU A 67 -17.56 -4.07 12.45
CA LEU A 67 -18.15 -5.03 11.53
C LEU A 67 -18.33 -6.41 12.18
N ALA A 68 -17.30 -6.92 12.86
CA ALA A 68 -17.33 -8.22 13.52
C ALA A 68 -18.39 -8.30 14.63
N ALA A 69 -18.62 -7.19 15.33
CA ALA A 69 -19.65 -7.08 16.37
C ALA A 69 -21.08 -6.88 15.84
N GLY A 70 -21.26 -6.76 14.51
CA GLY A 70 -22.58 -6.50 13.91
C GLY A 70 -23.13 -5.10 14.17
N THR A 71 -22.34 -4.17 14.71
CA THR A 71 -22.78 -2.80 15.01
C THR A 71 -22.81 -1.89 13.77
N GLY A 72 -22.49 -2.46 12.59
CA GLY A 72 -22.41 -1.74 11.32
C GLY A 72 -21.03 -1.13 11.09
N TYR A 73 -20.93 -0.28 10.08
CA TYR A 73 -19.65 0.35 9.68
C TYR A 73 -19.49 1.71 10.37
N ARG A 74 -19.04 1.70 11.64
CA ARG A 74 -19.09 2.85 12.54
C ARG A 74 -17.74 3.12 13.24
N ASN A 75 -17.51 4.39 13.56
CA ASN A 75 -16.39 4.86 14.38
C ASN A 75 -16.69 4.63 15.87
N ILE A 76 -16.70 3.38 16.32
CA ILE A 76 -17.09 2.99 17.69
C ILE A 76 -16.15 3.50 18.78
N TYR A 77 -15.01 4.07 18.42
CA TYR A 77 -14.11 4.74 19.36
C TYR A 77 -14.61 6.13 19.77
N LEU A 78 -15.47 6.76 18.94
CA LEU A 78 -16.09 8.05 19.26
C LEU A 78 -17.31 7.85 20.18
N PRO A 79 -17.64 8.83 21.03
CA PRO A 79 -18.78 8.74 21.94
C PRO A 79 -20.09 8.40 21.24
N ASP A 80 -20.41 9.05 20.11
CA ASP A 80 -21.66 8.89 19.36
C ASP A 80 -21.60 7.77 18.32
N ALA A 81 -20.46 7.11 18.16
CA ALA A 81 -20.23 6.03 17.21
C ALA A 81 -20.81 6.32 15.80
N PRO A 82 -20.46 7.45 15.15
CA PRO A 82 -21.02 7.82 13.87
C PRO A 82 -20.67 6.83 12.76
N VAL A 83 -21.48 6.80 11.71
CA VAL A 83 -21.21 6.00 10.51
C VAL A 83 -19.88 6.43 9.89
N HIS A 84 -19.03 5.45 9.55
CA HIS A 84 -17.76 5.73 8.88
C HIS A 84 -17.95 5.83 7.37
N THR A 85 -17.41 6.88 6.75
CA THR A 85 -17.57 7.20 5.32
C THR A 85 -16.24 7.41 4.58
N GLN A 86 -15.15 7.52 5.31
CA GLN A 86 -13.85 7.90 4.74
C GLN A 86 -13.14 6.72 4.06
N TYR A 87 -12.99 5.59 4.73
CA TYR A 87 -12.31 4.42 4.17
C TYR A 87 -13.31 3.44 3.55
N PRO A 88 -13.01 2.85 2.38
CA PRO A 88 -13.82 1.77 1.84
C PRO A 88 -13.79 0.53 2.75
N PRO A 89 -14.86 -0.29 2.77
CA PRO A 89 -15.01 -1.36 3.77
C PRO A 89 -14.20 -2.63 3.51
N GLY A 90 -13.53 -2.77 2.35
CA GLY A 90 -12.89 -4.03 1.95
C GLY A 90 -11.76 -4.48 2.89
N PHE A 91 -10.85 -3.57 3.26
CA PHE A 91 -9.79 -3.93 4.20
C PHE A 91 -10.31 -4.11 5.64
N PRO A 92 -11.17 -3.23 6.19
CA PRO A 92 -11.86 -3.50 7.46
C PRO A 92 -12.64 -4.82 7.49
N LEU A 93 -13.25 -5.25 6.38
CA LEU A 93 -13.92 -6.55 6.30
C LEU A 93 -12.94 -7.73 6.44
N MET A 94 -11.75 -7.64 5.85
CA MET A 94 -10.68 -8.63 6.07
C MET A 94 -10.26 -8.68 7.54
N LEU A 95 -10.12 -7.51 8.19
CA LEU A 95 -9.79 -7.40 9.61
C LEU A 95 -10.93 -7.87 10.52
N ALA A 96 -12.19 -7.72 10.09
CA ALA A 96 -13.35 -8.29 10.81
C ALA A 96 -13.24 -9.82 10.88
N GLY A 97 -12.83 -10.48 9.80
CA GLY A 97 -12.54 -11.92 9.81
C GLY A 97 -11.47 -12.29 10.84
N VAL A 98 -10.37 -11.53 10.91
CA VAL A 98 -9.33 -11.73 11.94
C VAL A 98 -9.89 -11.51 13.35
N THR A 99 -10.69 -10.46 13.54
CA THR A 99 -11.30 -10.12 14.84
C THR A 99 -12.24 -11.23 15.32
N LEU A 100 -13.03 -11.82 14.42
CA LEU A 100 -13.91 -12.96 14.72
C LEU A 100 -13.10 -14.21 15.11
N LEU A 101 -12.04 -14.51 14.38
CA LEU A 101 -11.17 -15.67 14.67
C LEU A 101 -10.42 -15.53 16.00
N CYS A 102 -10.05 -14.31 16.38
CA CYS A 102 -9.30 -14.04 17.61
C CYS A 102 -10.20 -13.69 18.82
N GLY A 103 -11.52 -13.58 18.65
CA GLY A 103 -12.44 -13.15 19.71
C GLY A 103 -12.32 -11.67 20.10
N GLY A 104 -11.63 -10.85 19.29
CA GLY A 104 -11.39 -9.42 19.55
C GLY A 104 -10.29 -8.84 18.66
N ILE A 105 -9.97 -7.54 18.83
CA ILE A 105 -8.86 -6.93 18.13
C ILE A 105 -7.54 -7.60 18.57
N ASN A 106 -6.82 -8.14 17.61
CA ASN A 106 -5.50 -8.71 17.80
C ASN A 106 -4.52 -8.07 16.82
N VAL A 107 -3.62 -7.22 17.33
CA VAL A 107 -2.64 -6.46 16.52
C VAL A 107 -1.72 -7.41 15.76
N LEU A 108 -1.21 -8.45 16.43
CA LEU A 108 -0.30 -9.43 15.84
C LEU A 108 -0.96 -10.17 14.67
N ALA A 109 -2.17 -10.70 14.87
CA ALA A 109 -2.92 -11.40 13.82
C ALA A 109 -3.29 -10.47 12.65
N SER A 110 -3.63 -9.21 12.94
CA SER A 110 -3.89 -8.19 11.91
C SER A 110 -2.65 -7.89 11.07
N LYS A 111 -1.48 -7.79 11.68
CA LYS A 111 -0.20 -7.63 10.96
C LYS A 111 0.17 -8.88 10.15
N LEU A 112 -0.04 -10.07 10.69
CA LEU A 112 0.19 -11.32 9.95
C LEU A 112 -0.71 -11.42 8.70
N LEU A 113 -1.96 -10.94 8.77
CA LEU A 113 -2.80 -10.83 7.57
C LEU A 113 -2.14 -9.94 6.51
N VAL A 114 -1.59 -8.77 6.89
CA VAL A 114 -0.90 -7.88 5.95
C VAL A 114 0.35 -8.55 5.37
N VAL A 115 1.17 -9.23 6.18
CA VAL A 115 2.33 -10.01 5.70
C VAL A 115 1.91 -11.06 4.67
N LEU A 116 0.83 -11.81 4.93
CA LEU A 116 0.32 -12.81 3.98
C LEU A 116 -0.13 -12.16 2.66
N THR A 117 -0.80 -11.01 2.73
CA THR A 117 -1.16 -10.26 1.50
C THR A 117 0.08 -9.74 0.77
N GLY A 118 1.14 -9.34 1.49
CA GLY A 118 2.42 -8.94 0.93
C GLY A 118 3.13 -10.08 0.20
N ILE A 119 3.17 -11.28 0.78
CA ILE A 119 3.72 -12.48 0.11
C ILE A 119 2.95 -12.77 -1.18
N GLY A 120 1.61 -12.70 -1.12
CA GLY A 120 0.76 -12.85 -2.30
C GLY A 120 1.02 -11.78 -3.36
N ALA A 121 1.21 -10.51 -2.96
CA ALA A 121 1.57 -9.42 -3.87
C ALA A 121 2.91 -9.68 -4.57
N MET A 122 3.93 -10.09 -3.81
CA MET A 122 5.25 -10.44 -4.34
C MET A 122 5.18 -11.61 -5.33
N PHE A 123 4.36 -12.63 -5.05
CA PHE A 123 4.12 -13.72 -6.00
C PHE A 123 3.60 -13.18 -7.34
N PHE A 124 2.56 -12.33 -7.34
CA PHE A 124 2.02 -11.78 -8.58
C PHE A 124 2.97 -10.80 -9.27
N ILE A 125 3.74 -10.00 -8.53
CA ILE A 125 4.79 -9.14 -9.08
C ILE A 125 5.83 -9.98 -9.81
N TYR A 126 6.34 -11.05 -9.21
CA TYR A 126 7.32 -11.93 -9.84
C TYR A 126 6.76 -12.61 -11.09
N ARG A 127 5.54 -13.16 -11.01
CA ARG A 127 4.88 -13.76 -12.18
C ARG A 127 4.65 -12.73 -13.30
N LEU A 128 4.31 -11.49 -12.95
CA LEU A 128 4.15 -10.41 -13.92
C LEU A 128 5.49 -10.03 -14.57
N CYS A 129 6.57 -9.94 -13.79
CA CYS A 129 7.92 -9.72 -14.31
C CYS A 129 8.36 -10.86 -15.27
N GLU A 130 8.11 -12.12 -14.93
CA GLU A 130 8.40 -13.25 -15.80
C GLU A 130 7.65 -13.16 -17.14
N LEU A 131 6.35 -12.80 -17.11
CA LEU A 131 5.54 -12.62 -18.30
C LEU A 131 6.00 -11.41 -19.15
N THR A 132 6.49 -10.36 -18.49
CA THR A 132 6.87 -9.10 -19.14
C THR A 132 8.29 -9.14 -19.71
N PHE A 133 9.27 -9.58 -18.91
CA PHE A 133 10.70 -9.53 -19.26
C PHE A 133 11.30 -10.88 -19.64
N ARG A 134 10.59 -11.98 -19.40
CA ARG A 134 11.05 -13.34 -19.73
C ARG A 134 12.43 -13.65 -19.13
N LYS A 135 13.42 -13.94 -19.96
CA LYS A 135 14.80 -14.27 -19.53
C LYS A 135 15.51 -13.14 -18.78
N ARG A 136 15.03 -11.87 -18.94
CA ARG A 136 15.59 -10.67 -18.29
C ARG A 136 14.82 -10.27 -17.03
N ALA A 137 13.88 -11.07 -16.53
CA ALA A 137 13.08 -10.75 -15.35
C ALA A 137 13.88 -10.77 -14.04
N TRP A 138 14.92 -11.61 -13.94
CA TRP A 138 15.62 -11.88 -12.69
C TRP A 138 16.22 -10.63 -12.00
N PRO A 139 16.83 -9.63 -12.69
CA PRO A 139 17.35 -8.46 -11.99
C PRO A 139 16.25 -7.66 -11.31
N VAL A 140 15.12 -7.50 -12.01
CA VAL A 140 13.95 -6.78 -11.48
C VAL A 140 13.32 -7.51 -10.31
N MET A 141 13.24 -8.85 -10.38
CA MET A 141 12.71 -9.67 -9.29
C MET A 141 13.60 -9.59 -8.04
N VAL A 142 14.93 -9.59 -8.20
CA VAL A 142 15.88 -9.43 -7.10
C VAL A 142 15.76 -8.02 -6.48
N LEU A 143 15.57 -6.99 -7.30
CA LEU A 143 15.33 -5.64 -6.79
C LEU A 143 14.08 -5.62 -5.89
N PHE A 144 12.95 -6.17 -6.34
CA PHE A 144 11.74 -6.22 -5.50
C PHE A 144 11.96 -6.95 -4.18
N ALA A 145 12.73 -8.03 -4.17
CA ALA A 145 13.05 -8.76 -2.94
C ALA A 145 13.92 -7.96 -1.96
N SER A 146 14.67 -6.96 -2.45
CA SER A 146 15.58 -6.13 -1.65
C SER A 146 15.03 -4.77 -1.24
N LEU A 147 13.81 -4.38 -1.69
CA LEU A 147 13.23 -3.07 -1.38
C LEU A 147 12.73 -2.99 0.07
N PRO A 148 13.35 -2.19 0.94
CA PRO A 148 12.93 -2.01 2.32
C PRO A 148 11.47 -1.56 2.43
N THR A 149 11.07 -0.62 1.59
CA THR A 149 9.72 -0.05 1.59
C THR A 149 8.62 -1.11 1.50
N LEU A 150 8.80 -2.17 0.70
CA LEU A 150 7.82 -3.25 0.61
C LEU A 150 7.77 -4.11 1.86
N VAL A 151 8.91 -4.31 2.53
CA VAL A 151 9.01 -5.13 3.74
C VAL A 151 8.49 -4.36 4.95
N GLU A 152 8.86 -3.09 5.12
CA GLU A 152 8.41 -2.25 6.23
C GLU A 152 6.90 -2.05 6.22
N ASN A 153 6.30 -1.81 5.05
CA ASN A 153 4.85 -1.65 4.93
C ASN A 153 4.05 -2.92 5.25
N ASN A 154 4.68 -4.10 5.26
CA ASN A 154 4.04 -5.34 5.72
C ASN A 154 3.74 -5.32 7.23
N HIS A 155 4.42 -4.49 8.00
CA HIS A 155 4.25 -4.44 9.46
C HIS A 155 3.22 -3.39 9.90
N TRP A 156 2.60 -2.71 8.95
CA TRP A 156 1.56 -1.72 9.21
C TRP A 156 0.20 -2.27 8.83
N VAL A 157 -0.78 -2.14 9.72
CA VAL A 157 -2.17 -2.56 9.44
C VAL A 157 -2.83 -1.50 8.58
N LEU A 158 -2.38 -1.40 7.33
CA LEU A 158 -2.80 -0.42 6.34
C LEU A 158 -3.27 -1.09 5.05
N SER A 159 -4.08 -0.38 4.29
CA SER A 159 -4.71 -0.90 3.07
C SER A 159 -3.79 -0.99 1.85
N GLU A 160 -2.57 -0.41 1.91
CA GLU A 160 -1.63 -0.30 0.78
C GLU A 160 -1.19 -1.66 0.24
N ILE A 161 -0.78 -2.56 1.13
CA ILE A 161 -0.29 -3.91 0.74
C ILE A 161 -1.42 -4.83 0.27
N PRO A 162 -2.59 -4.93 0.95
CA PRO A 162 -3.75 -5.63 0.40
C PRO A 162 -4.21 -5.07 -0.95
N PHE A 163 -4.17 -3.76 -1.14
CA PHE A 163 -4.48 -3.12 -2.42
C PHE A 163 -3.45 -3.45 -3.50
N LEU A 164 -2.16 -3.47 -3.17
CA LEU A 164 -1.09 -3.92 -4.06
C LEU A 164 -1.33 -5.35 -4.55
N LEU A 165 -1.71 -6.27 -3.64
CA LEU A 165 -2.02 -7.66 -3.99
C LEU A 165 -3.10 -7.75 -5.07
N VAL A 166 -4.26 -7.14 -4.84
CA VAL A 166 -5.39 -7.26 -5.78
C VAL A 166 -5.11 -6.53 -7.10
N THR A 167 -4.37 -5.42 -7.06
CA THR A 167 -3.94 -4.69 -8.26
C THR A 167 -3.00 -5.53 -9.11
N MET A 168 -1.97 -6.11 -8.51
CA MET A 168 -1.01 -6.96 -9.24
C MET A 168 -1.66 -8.24 -9.76
N ALA A 169 -2.58 -8.84 -9.00
CA ALA A 169 -3.35 -10.00 -9.44
C ALA A 169 -4.26 -9.65 -10.66
N ALA A 170 -4.91 -8.49 -10.64
CA ALA A 170 -5.73 -8.01 -11.77
C ALA A 170 -4.87 -7.82 -13.04
N LEU A 171 -3.74 -7.13 -12.93
CA LEU A 171 -2.82 -6.91 -14.04
C LEU A 171 -2.22 -8.23 -14.55
N PHE A 172 -1.86 -9.15 -13.66
CA PHE A 172 -1.40 -10.48 -14.01
C PHE A 172 -2.45 -11.26 -14.82
N CYS A 173 -3.72 -11.26 -14.37
CA CYS A 173 -4.81 -11.90 -15.10
C CYS A 173 -4.99 -11.31 -16.50
N LEU A 174 -4.88 -10.00 -16.69
CA LEU A 174 -4.99 -9.36 -18.01
C LEU A 174 -3.82 -9.76 -18.93
N VAL A 175 -2.59 -9.67 -18.43
CA VAL A 175 -1.39 -10.02 -19.21
C VAL A 175 -1.40 -11.50 -19.57
N LEU A 176 -1.81 -12.36 -18.63
CA LEU A 176 -1.91 -13.80 -18.86
C LEU A 176 -3.03 -14.15 -19.85
N ALA A 177 -4.18 -13.44 -19.79
CA ALA A 177 -5.30 -13.65 -20.72
C ALA A 177 -4.92 -13.40 -22.18
N ASP A 178 -4.01 -12.45 -22.43
CA ASP A 178 -3.52 -12.16 -23.77
C ASP A 178 -2.57 -13.24 -24.33
N GLN A 179 -2.00 -14.06 -23.44
CA GLN A 179 -1.04 -15.11 -23.79
C GLN A 179 -1.70 -16.50 -23.92
N ARG A 180 -2.98 -16.65 -23.55
CA ARG A 180 -3.65 -17.94 -23.54
C ARG A 180 -4.27 -18.31 -24.89
N PRO A 181 -4.06 -19.55 -25.37
CA PRO A 181 -4.56 -19.99 -26.67
C PRO A 181 -6.08 -20.26 -26.66
N THR A 182 -6.64 -20.67 -25.51
CA THR A 182 -8.07 -21.01 -25.42
C THR A 182 -8.92 -19.81 -25.03
N ARG A 183 -10.02 -19.60 -25.76
CA ARG A 183 -10.97 -18.49 -25.51
C ARG A 183 -11.61 -18.58 -24.12
N ALA A 184 -11.92 -19.80 -23.65
CA ALA A 184 -12.56 -20.00 -22.34
C ALA A 184 -11.64 -19.60 -21.17
N VAL A 185 -10.37 -19.99 -21.15
CA VAL A 185 -9.41 -19.63 -20.11
C VAL A 185 -9.16 -18.10 -20.14
N ALA A 186 -8.98 -17.53 -21.32
CA ALA A 186 -8.79 -16.09 -21.46
C ALA A 186 -10.03 -15.30 -20.97
N ALA A 187 -11.25 -15.82 -21.20
CA ALA A 187 -12.48 -15.19 -20.69
C ALA A 187 -12.52 -15.22 -19.16
N ARG A 188 -12.26 -16.37 -18.51
CA ARG A 188 -12.22 -16.49 -17.04
C ARG A 188 -11.20 -15.55 -16.42
N LEU A 189 -10.00 -15.43 -17.00
CA LEU A 189 -8.97 -14.51 -16.54
C LEU A 189 -9.41 -13.04 -16.64
N ARG A 190 -10.08 -12.65 -17.73
CA ARG A 190 -10.62 -11.27 -17.87
C ARG A 190 -11.72 -11.01 -16.84
N MET A 191 -12.59 -11.98 -16.58
CA MET A 191 -13.62 -11.87 -15.54
C MET A 191 -12.99 -11.73 -14.14
N GLY A 192 -11.98 -12.55 -13.84
CA GLY A 192 -11.20 -12.43 -12.60
C GLY A 192 -10.55 -11.05 -12.47
N ALA A 193 -9.99 -10.51 -13.55
CA ALA A 193 -9.41 -9.15 -13.54
C ALA A 193 -10.46 -8.07 -13.27
N CYS A 194 -11.69 -8.20 -13.80
CA CYS A 194 -12.80 -7.29 -13.50
C CYS A 194 -13.16 -7.32 -12.02
N GLY A 195 -13.36 -8.51 -11.45
CA GLY A 195 -13.67 -8.67 -10.02
C GLY A 195 -12.57 -8.12 -9.12
N LEU A 196 -11.29 -8.38 -9.43
CA LEU A 196 -10.14 -7.87 -8.69
C LEU A 196 -10.02 -6.34 -8.81
N ALA A 197 -10.28 -5.75 -9.99
CA ALA A 197 -10.25 -4.30 -10.15
C ALA A 197 -11.33 -3.61 -9.32
N VAL A 198 -12.54 -4.18 -9.26
CA VAL A 198 -13.61 -3.66 -8.38
C VAL A 198 -13.26 -3.87 -6.91
N ALA A 199 -12.74 -5.04 -6.53
CA ALA A 199 -12.27 -5.29 -5.17
C ALA A 199 -11.18 -4.29 -4.74
N ALA A 200 -10.31 -3.87 -5.66
CA ALA A 200 -9.32 -2.83 -5.41
C ALA A 200 -9.96 -1.52 -4.94
N CYS A 201 -11.10 -1.09 -5.52
CA CYS A 201 -11.84 0.10 -5.09
C CYS A 201 -12.42 -0.05 -3.68
N PHE A 202 -12.82 -1.27 -3.29
CA PHE A 202 -13.33 -1.54 -1.95
C PHE A 202 -12.25 -1.64 -0.90
N ILE A 203 -11.01 -1.92 -1.28
CA ILE A 203 -9.87 -1.90 -0.36
C ILE A 203 -9.35 -0.46 -0.21
N ARG A 204 -9.30 0.30 -1.32
CA ARG A 204 -8.78 1.67 -1.34
C ARG A 204 -9.44 2.48 -2.46
N THR A 205 -9.82 3.72 -2.19
CA THR A 205 -10.42 4.62 -3.20
C THR A 205 -9.54 4.81 -4.44
N ALA A 206 -8.21 4.74 -4.29
CA ALA A 206 -7.25 4.76 -5.40
C ALA A 206 -7.46 3.61 -6.41
N GLY A 207 -8.22 2.58 -6.06
CA GLY A 207 -8.64 1.50 -6.95
C GLY A 207 -9.43 1.96 -8.18
N VAL A 208 -10.01 3.17 -8.14
CA VAL A 208 -10.63 3.79 -9.32
C VAL A 208 -9.65 3.89 -10.49
N ALA A 209 -8.37 4.17 -10.25
CA ALA A 209 -7.34 4.19 -11.29
C ALA A 209 -7.13 2.80 -11.92
N VAL A 210 -7.25 1.74 -11.12
CA VAL A 210 -7.15 0.35 -11.61
C VAL A 210 -8.36 0.02 -12.48
N VAL A 211 -9.59 0.35 -12.04
CA VAL A 211 -10.81 0.14 -12.84
C VAL A 211 -10.75 0.89 -14.16
N LEU A 212 -10.39 2.18 -14.13
CA LEU A 212 -10.23 2.99 -15.35
C LEU A 212 -9.14 2.44 -16.27
N GLY A 213 -8.02 1.97 -15.71
CA GLY A 213 -6.96 1.28 -16.44
C GLY A 213 -7.46 0.01 -17.14
N VAL A 214 -8.24 -0.82 -16.45
CA VAL A 214 -8.83 -2.05 -17.01
C VAL A 214 -9.89 -1.72 -18.07
N LEU A 215 -10.70 -0.68 -17.86
CA LEU A 215 -11.66 -0.17 -18.86
C LEU A 215 -10.93 0.30 -20.14
N LEU A 216 -9.88 1.11 -20.01
CA LEU A 216 -9.07 1.56 -21.13
C LEU A 216 -8.44 0.37 -21.87
N PHE A 217 -7.91 -0.60 -21.14
CA PHE A 217 -7.36 -1.82 -21.72
C PHE A 217 -8.39 -2.56 -22.58
N PHE A 218 -9.63 -2.73 -22.09
CA PHE A 218 -10.69 -3.39 -22.86
C PHE A 218 -11.20 -2.52 -24.03
N LEU A 219 -11.25 -1.21 -23.85
CA LEU A 219 -11.60 -0.26 -24.92
C LEU A 219 -10.61 -0.36 -26.11
N VAL A 220 -9.31 -0.24 -25.83
CA VAL A 220 -8.24 -0.33 -26.83
C VAL A 220 -8.19 -1.70 -27.52
N ARG A 221 -8.63 -2.75 -26.82
CA ARG A 221 -8.71 -4.12 -27.34
C ARG A 221 -10.05 -4.45 -28.00
N HIS A 222 -10.96 -3.46 -28.14
CA HIS A 222 -12.31 -3.63 -28.71
C HIS A 222 -13.11 -4.75 -28.03
N ARG A 223 -12.94 -4.94 -26.70
CA ARG A 223 -13.63 -5.95 -25.89
C ARG A 223 -14.86 -5.37 -25.21
N TYR A 224 -15.75 -4.75 -25.96
CA TYR A 224 -16.90 -3.96 -25.47
C TYR A 224 -17.80 -4.73 -24.51
N ARG A 225 -18.06 -6.03 -24.75
CA ARG A 225 -18.90 -6.85 -23.84
C ARG A 225 -18.32 -6.94 -22.44
N VAL A 226 -17.00 -7.14 -22.31
CA VAL A 226 -16.32 -7.21 -21.00
C VAL A 226 -16.22 -5.82 -20.38
N LEU A 227 -16.04 -4.78 -21.19
CA LEU A 227 -16.05 -3.39 -20.74
C LEU A 227 -17.38 -3.02 -20.11
N VAL A 228 -18.52 -3.29 -20.81
CA VAL A 228 -19.88 -3.02 -20.28
C VAL A 228 -20.11 -3.81 -18.99
N LEU A 229 -19.71 -5.07 -18.94
CA LEU A 229 -19.84 -5.89 -17.74
C LEU A 229 -19.05 -5.32 -16.55
N LEU A 230 -17.81 -4.82 -16.79
CA LEU A 230 -17.03 -4.16 -15.74
C LEU A 230 -17.72 -2.87 -15.26
N LEU A 231 -18.28 -2.06 -16.17
CA LEU A 231 -19.04 -0.86 -15.82
C LEU A 231 -20.26 -1.21 -14.96
N LEU A 232 -21.03 -2.24 -15.34
CA LEU A 232 -22.19 -2.70 -14.58
C LEU A 232 -21.79 -3.22 -13.20
N LEU A 233 -20.74 -4.04 -13.12
CA LEU A 233 -20.21 -4.55 -11.84
C LEU A 233 -19.70 -3.41 -10.94
N PHE A 234 -18.97 -2.47 -11.49
CA PHE A 234 -18.49 -1.30 -10.77
C PHE A 234 -19.66 -0.42 -10.27
N ALA A 235 -20.63 -0.14 -11.11
CA ALA A 235 -21.82 0.63 -10.72
C ALA A 235 -22.63 -0.10 -9.65
N ALA A 236 -22.90 -1.39 -9.82
CA ALA A 236 -23.68 -2.20 -8.87
C ALA A 236 -23.02 -2.27 -7.47
N THR A 237 -21.73 -2.10 -7.38
CA THR A 237 -20.99 -2.15 -6.12
C THR A 237 -20.74 -0.76 -5.53
N THR A 238 -20.42 0.24 -6.37
CA THR A 238 -20.08 1.60 -5.90
C THR A 238 -21.31 2.45 -5.61
N ILE A 239 -22.43 2.28 -6.33
CA ILE A 239 -23.65 3.06 -6.08
C ILE A 239 -24.18 2.82 -4.64
N PRO A 240 -24.36 1.57 -4.17
CA PRO A 240 -24.79 1.33 -2.79
C PRO A 240 -23.84 1.94 -1.75
N TRP A 241 -22.53 1.89 -2.01
CA TRP A 241 -21.53 2.51 -1.14
C TRP A 241 -21.67 4.04 -1.10
N GLN A 242 -21.89 4.69 -2.24
CA GLN A 242 -22.12 6.14 -2.28
C GLN A 242 -23.44 6.53 -1.60
N LEU A 243 -24.49 5.76 -1.81
CA LEU A 243 -25.77 5.97 -1.12
C LEU A 243 -25.65 5.80 0.41
N HIS A 244 -24.81 4.86 0.88
CA HIS A 244 -24.50 4.73 2.29
C HIS A 244 -23.81 5.99 2.82
N ASN A 245 -22.83 6.51 2.09
CA ASN A 245 -22.09 7.71 2.49
C ASN A 245 -22.97 8.97 2.52
N THR A 246 -23.86 9.15 1.55
CA THR A 246 -24.73 10.36 1.49
C THR A 246 -25.81 10.38 2.58
N ARG A 247 -26.16 9.22 3.16
CA ARG A 247 -27.11 9.12 4.28
C ARG A 247 -26.51 9.45 5.65
N ALA A 248 -25.18 9.55 5.73
CA ALA A 248 -24.51 9.90 6.97
C ALA A 248 -24.46 11.43 7.12
N SER A 249 -25.15 11.97 8.11
CA SER A 249 -25.38 13.40 8.34
C SER A 249 -24.14 14.27 8.54
N HIS A 250 -22.96 13.66 8.73
CA HIS A 250 -21.68 14.38 8.94
C HIS A 250 -20.57 13.92 7.99
N ALA A 251 -20.94 13.27 6.87
CA ALA A 251 -19.96 12.81 5.91
C ALA A 251 -19.41 13.98 5.08
N GLN A 252 -18.13 14.25 5.18
CA GLN A 252 -17.44 14.93 4.09
C GLN A 252 -17.10 13.87 3.04
N PRO A 253 -17.81 13.83 1.88
CA PRO A 253 -17.51 12.86 0.84
C PRO A 253 -16.06 12.98 0.41
N TYR A 254 -15.41 11.86 0.16
CA TYR A 254 -14.00 11.83 -0.27
C TYR A 254 -13.76 12.72 -1.52
N PHE A 255 -14.79 12.85 -2.36
CA PHE A 255 -14.75 13.71 -3.54
C PHE A 255 -14.69 15.21 -3.18
N GLU A 256 -15.40 15.64 -2.14
CA GLU A 256 -15.34 17.03 -1.67
C GLU A 256 -13.99 17.37 -1.08
N GLN A 257 -13.39 16.43 -0.34
CA GLN A 257 -12.03 16.58 0.17
C GLN A 257 -11.00 16.70 -0.96
N LEU A 258 -11.19 15.96 -2.07
CA LEU A 258 -10.34 16.09 -3.26
C LEU A 258 -10.47 17.47 -3.91
N LEU A 259 -11.69 18.02 -3.95
CA LEU A 259 -11.97 19.34 -4.54
C LEU A 259 -11.62 20.51 -3.60
N ALA A 260 -11.49 20.27 -2.30
CA ALA A 260 -11.13 21.31 -1.34
C ALA A 260 -9.74 21.90 -1.62
N LYS A 261 -9.56 23.19 -1.38
CA LYS A 261 -8.23 23.83 -1.45
C LYS A 261 -7.29 23.21 -0.43
N ASN A 262 -7.73 23.08 0.82
CA ASN A 262 -7.09 22.31 1.87
C ASN A 262 -8.14 21.47 2.61
N PRO A 263 -8.03 20.12 2.57
CA PRO A 263 -8.99 19.24 3.24
C PRO A 263 -9.06 19.38 4.76
N TYR A 264 -8.02 19.90 5.40
CA TYR A 264 -8.01 20.18 6.84
C TYR A 264 -8.72 21.49 7.22
N PHE A 265 -8.91 22.39 6.23
CA PHE A 265 -9.54 23.70 6.40
C PHE A 265 -10.60 23.89 5.30
N PRO A 266 -11.76 23.23 5.40
CA PRO A 266 -12.82 23.28 4.38
C PRO A 266 -13.35 24.70 4.13
N GLU A 267 -13.26 25.59 5.12
CA GLU A 267 -13.64 27.00 5.06
C GLU A 267 -12.83 27.79 4.01
N GLN A 268 -11.65 27.32 3.60
CA GLN A 268 -10.87 27.92 2.52
C GLN A 268 -11.51 27.71 1.13
N GLY A 269 -12.58 26.92 1.06
CA GLY A 269 -13.34 26.67 -0.15
C GLY A 269 -12.72 25.66 -1.12
N ARG A 270 -13.22 25.66 -2.36
CA ARG A 270 -12.79 24.72 -3.42
C ARG A 270 -11.57 25.23 -4.17
N ALA A 271 -10.72 24.31 -4.61
CA ALA A 271 -9.54 24.61 -5.41
C ALA A 271 -9.91 25.20 -6.78
N GLY A 272 -9.39 26.38 -7.10
CA GLY A 272 -9.45 27.00 -8.42
C GLY A 272 -8.41 26.42 -9.39
N ILE A 273 -8.40 26.88 -10.64
CA ILE A 273 -7.47 26.41 -11.67
C ILE A 273 -6.00 26.59 -11.24
N ALA A 274 -5.66 27.74 -10.66
CA ALA A 274 -4.30 28.01 -10.17
C ALA A 274 -3.89 27.06 -9.03
N ASP A 275 -4.82 26.75 -8.12
CA ASP A 275 -4.57 25.79 -7.02
C ASP A 275 -4.32 24.37 -7.59
N TRP A 276 -5.06 23.96 -8.65
CA TRP A 276 -4.84 22.69 -9.32
C TRP A 276 -3.47 22.63 -10.01
N VAL A 277 -3.05 23.66 -10.73
CA VAL A 277 -1.72 23.72 -11.35
C VAL A 277 -0.63 23.64 -10.30
N THR A 278 -0.76 24.41 -9.22
CA THR A 278 0.18 24.40 -8.09
C THR A 278 0.24 23.01 -7.44
N ARG A 279 -0.91 22.37 -7.20
CA ARG A 279 -1.00 21.04 -6.61
C ARG A 279 -0.30 19.99 -7.48
N VAL A 280 -0.58 19.98 -8.79
CA VAL A 280 0.07 19.05 -9.73
C VAL A 280 1.58 19.26 -9.74
N TRP A 281 2.05 20.51 -9.78
CA TRP A 281 3.47 20.85 -9.75
C TRP A 281 4.16 20.40 -8.46
N LEU A 282 3.58 20.73 -7.31
CA LEU A 282 4.14 20.33 -6.01
C LEU A 282 4.20 18.82 -5.87
N ASN A 283 3.12 18.11 -6.23
CA ASN A 283 3.09 16.65 -6.20
C ASN A 283 4.13 16.04 -7.16
N LEU A 284 4.22 16.55 -8.40
CA LEU A 284 5.22 16.08 -9.35
C LEU A 284 6.65 16.26 -8.79
N ARG A 285 6.94 17.45 -8.26
CA ARG A 285 8.24 17.74 -7.63
C ARG A 285 8.53 16.75 -6.49
N ASP A 286 7.57 16.55 -5.58
CA ASP A 286 7.79 15.72 -4.40
C ASP A 286 7.85 14.22 -4.75
N TYR A 287 7.06 13.74 -5.73
CA TYR A 287 7.21 12.36 -6.21
C TYR A 287 8.55 12.13 -6.92
N VAL A 288 9.00 13.08 -7.76
CA VAL A 288 10.27 12.94 -8.46
C VAL A 288 11.45 13.13 -7.52
N ALA A 289 11.45 14.18 -6.69
CA ALA A 289 12.61 14.54 -5.88
C ALA A 289 12.73 13.75 -4.56
N ARG A 290 11.63 13.19 -4.05
CA ARG A 290 11.57 12.56 -2.73
C ARG A 290 11.02 11.13 -2.77
N ALA A 291 9.77 10.93 -3.20
CA ALA A 291 9.09 9.65 -3.06
C ALA A 291 9.76 8.52 -3.88
N ILE A 292 10.02 8.74 -5.18
CA ILE A 292 10.65 7.73 -6.04
C ILE A 292 12.05 7.35 -5.54
N PRO A 293 12.96 8.29 -5.22
CA PRO A 293 14.27 7.91 -4.70
C PRO A 293 14.17 7.19 -3.35
N ARG A 294 13.38 7.66 -2.39
CA ARG A 294 13.21 7.01 -1.07
C ARG A 294 12.73 5.58 -1.17
N MET A 295 11.86 5.29 -2.14
CA MET A 295 11.31 3.94 -2.33
C MET A 295 12.28 2.98 -3.03
N LEU A 296 13.20 3.48 -3.86
CA LEU A 296 14.07 2.66 -4.69
C LEU A 296 15.53 2.65 -4.23
N PHE A 297 15.92 3.62 -3.44
CA PHE A 297 17.29 3.81 -2.99
C PHE A 297 17.32 4.38 -1.57
N PRO A 298 18.16 3.89 -0.66
CA PRO A 298 18.26 4.43 0.69
C PRO A 298 18.80 5.86 0.63
N THR A 299 17.93 6.84 0.77
CA THR A 299 18.26 8.26 0.87
C THR A 299 18.13 8.73 2.32
N ARG A 300 18.86 9.80 2.65
CA ARG A 300 18.64 10.53 3.88
C ARG A 300 17.67 11.66 3.60
N GLU A 301 16.67 11.84 4.45
CA GLU A 301 15.66 12.88 4.30
C GLU A 301 16.27 14.26 4.07
N ASP A 302 15.67 15.00 3.11
CA ASP A 302 16.05 16.36 2.73
C ASP A 302 17.52 16.57 2.33
N SER A 303 18.20 15.50 1.89
CA SER A 303 19.56 15.59 1.37
C SER A 303 19.56 16.11 -0.08
N TRP A 304 20.55 16.93 -0.43
CA TRP A 304 20.71 17.47 -1.80
C TRP A 304 20.83 16.39 -2.88
N TYR A 305 21.41 15.23 -2.54
CA TYR A 305 21.56 14.10 -3.46
C TYR A 305 20.25 13.33 -3.68
N GLU A 306 19.25 13.51 -2.81
CA GLU A 306 17.95 12.87 -2.97
C GLU A 306 17.25 13.32 -4.26
N ALA A 307 17.22 14.62 -4.52
CA ALA A 307 16.66 15.18 -5.75
C ALA A 307 17.42 14.71 -7.01
N ILE A 308 18.76 14.62 -6.93
CA ILE A 308 19.58 14.11 -8.04
C ILE A 308 19.27 12.64 -8.29
N ALA A 309 19.21 11.81 -7.25
CA ALA A 309 18.81 10.40 -7.36
C ALA A 309 17.41 10.28 -7.97
N GLY A 310 16.48 11.15 -7.57
CA GLY A 310 15.14 11.22 -8.13
C GLY A 310 15.12 11.50 -9.63
N ILE A 311 15.91 12.43 -10.12
CA ILE A 311 16.05 12.72 -11.56
C ILE A 311 16.65 11.53 -12.31
N ILE A 312 17.74 10.92 -11.76
CA ILE A 312 18.41 9.76 -12.35
C ILE A 312 17.45 8.56 -12.47
N LEU A 313 16.53 8.38 -11.54
CA LEU A 313 15.55 7.31 -11.56
C LEU A 313 14.33 7.65 -12.44
N SER A 314 13.84 8.88 -12.37
CA SER A 314 12.58 9.28 -13.02
C SER A 314 12.74 9.47 -14.54
N LEU A 315 13.88 9.98 -15.03
CA LEU A 315 14.09 10.16 -16.48
C LEU A 315 14.08 8.83 -17.25
N PRO A 316 14.84 7.79 -16.86
CA PRO A 316 14.72 6.48 -17.52
C PRO A 316 13.34 5.85 -17.36
N MET A 317 12.68 6.03 -16.19
CA MET A 317 11.30 5.55 -15.97
C MET A 317 10.33 6.19 -16.97
N ALA A 318 10.33 7.51 -17.11
CA ALA A 318 9.50 8.22 -18.08
C ALA A 318 9.81 7.79 -19.52
N LEU A 319 11.10 7.70 -19.86
CA LEU A 319 11.53 7.17 -21.17
C LEU A 319 10.98 5.77 -21.41
N GLY A 320 11.11 4.87 -20.44
CA GLY A 320 10.62 3.49 -20.52
C GLY A 320 9.10 3.43 -20.69
N PHE A 321 8.35 4.29 -19.99
CA PHE A 321 6.91 4.42 -20.17
C PHE A 321 6.56 4.82 -21.62
N PHE A 322 7.14 5.88 -22.16
CA PHE A 322 6.87 6.31 -23.53
C PHE A 322 7.33 5.31 -24.59
N LEU A 323 8.49 4.68 -24.40
CA LEU A 323 9.00 3.64 -25.31
C LEU A 323 8.11 2.39 -25.33
N SER A 324 7.43 2.10 -24.22
CA SER A 324 6.55 0.94 -24.09
C SER A 324 5.34 0.99 -25.06
N PHE A 325 4.97 2.19 -25.56
CA PHE A 325 3.92 2.36 -26.58
C PHE A 325 4.40 2.07 -28.01
N ARG A 326 5.70 1.99 -28.25
CA ARG A 326 6.22 1.68 -29.58
C ARG A 326 5.86 0.24 -29.95
N LYS A 327 5.38 0.05 -31.18
CA LYS A 327 5.10 -1.29 -31.72
C LYS A 327 6.42 -2.07 -31.76
N SER A 328 6.52 -3.15 -31.02
CA SER A 328 7.60 -4.12 -31.22
C SER A 328 7.47 -4.69 -32.64
N ALA A 329 8.59 -4.76 -33.38
CA ALA A 329 8.61 -5.41 -34.67
C ALA A 329 8.01 -6.82 -34.56
N PRO A 330 7.21 -7.28 -35.53
CA PRO A 330 6.63 -8.62 -35.51
C PRO A 330 7.77 -9.64 -35.40
N ALA A 331 7.72 -10.50 -34.39
CA ALA A 331 8.64 -11.63 -34.32
C ALA A 331 8.36 -12.55 -35.51
N ALA A 332 9.43 -13.10 -36.09
CA ALA A 332 9.33 -14.04 -37.19
C ALA A 332 8.29 -15.15 -36.90
N PRO A 333 7.50 -15.56 -37.88
CA PRO A 333 6.35 -16.44 -37.67
C PRO A 333 6.77 -17.75 -37.00
N ALA A 334 6.07 -18.06 -35.90
CA ALA A 334 6.27 -19.25 -35.04
C ALA A 334 5.85 -20.57 -35.72
N GLN A 335 5.71 -20.58 -37.06
CA GLN A 335 5.18 -21.72 -37.82
C GLN A 335 6.09 -22.98 -37.89
N LYS A 336 7.34 -22.91 -37.37
CA LYS A 336 8.27 -24.06 -37.44
C LYS A 336 8.38 -24.91 -36.17
N LEU A 337 7.61 -24.63 -35.09
CA LEU A 337 7.73 -25.39 -33.82
C LEU A 337 6.42 -26.07 -33.36
N ALA A 338 5.44 -26.21 -34.24
CA ALA A 338 4.09 -26.68 -33.89
C ALA A 338 3.95 -28.24 -33.89
N GLY A 339 4.92 -28.96 -33.41
CA GLY A 339 4.80 -30.45 -33.43
C GLY A 339 4.85 -31.13 -32.07
N THR A 340 5.61 -30.67 -31.08
CA THR A 340 5.87 -31.48 -29.88
C THR A 340 6.13 -30.72 -28.58
N ALA A 341 5.96 -29.41 -28.53
CA ALA A 341 6.27 -28.64 -27.36
C ALA A 341 5.05 -28.50 -26.42
N PRO A 342 5.19 -28.71 -25.10
CA PRO A 342 4.13 -28.48 -24.14
C PRO A 342 3.63 -27.04 -24.15
N ALA A 343 2.34 -26.80 -23.85
CA ALA A 343 1.62 -25.54 -24.01
C ALA A 343 2.32 -24.30 -23.38
N TRP A 344 3.16 -24.48 -22.37
CA TRP A 344 3.96 -23.43 -21.76
C TRP A 344 5.18 -23.00 -22.61
N GLN A 345 5.70 -23.87 -23.49
CA GLN A 345 6.78 -23.52 -24.43
C GLN A 345 6.24 -22.76 -25.67
N LEU A 346 5.01 -23.03 -26.10
CA LEU A 346 4.35 -22.31 -27.18
C LEU A 346 3.97 -20.87 -26.82
N ALA A 347 3.67 -20.62 -25.53
CA ALA A 347 3.45 -19.27 -25.01
C ALA A 347 4.70 -18.37 -25.11
N SER A 348 5.89 -18.94 -25.31
CA SER A 348 7.16 -18.21 -25.45
C SER A 348 7.42 -17.63 -26.83
N ALA A 349 6.66 -17.99 -27.86
CA ALA A 349 6.94 -17.67 -29.26
C ALA A 349 6.12 -16.49 -29.85
N ALA A 350 5.00 -16.11 -29.24
CA ALA A 350 4.20 -15.00 -29.76
C ALA A 350 4.76 -13.63 -29.31
N PRO A 351 4.83 -12.60 -30.21
CA PRO A 351 5.17 -11.24 -29.81
C PRO A 351 4.01 -10.69 -28.99
N VAL A 352 4.16 -10.77 -27.67
CA VAL A 352 3.15 -10.27 -26.76
C VAL A 352 3.20 -8.75 -26.79
N ARG A 353 2.06 -8.10 -27.01
CA ARG A 353 1.86 -6.69 -26.65
C ARG A 353 1.87 -6.61 -25.11
N GLN A 354 3.07 -6.72 -24.52
CA GLN A 354 3.29 -7.08 -23.12
C GLN A 354 2.89 -5.96 -22.15
N PHE A 355 2.90 -4.72 -22.62
CA PHE A 355 2.72 -3.54 -21.78
C PHE A 355 1.29 -2.96 -21.73
N GLY A 356 0.35 -3.44 -22.54
CA GLY A 356 -0.97 -2.81 -22.66
C GLY A 356 -1.71 -2.61 -21.33
N ALA A 357 -1.77 -3.62 -20.46
CA ALA A 357 -2.45 -3.53 -19.17
C ALA A 357 -1.71 -2.61 -18.18
N LEU A 358 -0.37 -2.71 -18.12
CA LEU A 358 0.48 -1.89 -17.24
C LEU A 358 0.40 -0.40 -17.64
N GLN A 359 0.50 -0.11 -18.92
CA GLN A 359 0.37 1.24 -19.47
C GLN A 359 -1.00 1.84 -19.17
N SER A 360 -2.07 1.09 -19.44
CA SER A 360 -3.45 1.53 -19.17
C SER A 360 -3.66 1.88 -17.71
N CYS A 361 -3.10 1.10 -16.78
CA CYS A 361 -3.14 1.39 -15.34
C CYS A 361 -2.32 2.64 -15.01
N ALA A 362 -1.10 2.78 -15.55
CA ALA A 362 -0.23 3.92 -15.28
C ALA A 362 -0.81 5.25 -15.76
N VAL A 363 -1.54 5.25 -16.90
CA VAL A 363 -2.22 6.43 -17.45
C VAL A 363 -3.23 7.04 -16.47
N PHE A 364 -3.85 6.24 -15.61
CA PHE A 364 -4.80 6.73 -14.61
C PHE A 364 -4.19 6.84 -13.21
N ALA A 365 -3.19 6.03 -12.88
CA ALA A 365 -2.50 6.12 -11.60
C ALA A 365 -1.70 7.42 -11.46
N ALA A 366 -1.00 7.85 -12.50
CA ALA A 366 -0.19 9.07 -12.45
C ALA A 366 -1.03 10.35 -12.25
N PRO A 367 -2.10 10.63 -13.02
CA PRO A 367 -2.97 11.77 -12.75
C PRO A 367 -3.64 11.71 -11.38
N LEU A 368 -4.07 10.53 -10.92
CA LEU A 368 -4.64 10.38 -9.59
C LEU A 368 -3.66 10.85 -8.50
N LEU A 369 -2.40 10.43 -8.59
CA LEU A 369 -1.35 10.83 -7.64
C LEU A 369 -1.04 12.33 -7.74
N LEU A 370 -0.95 12.87 -8.95
CA LEU A 370 -0.61 14.28 -9.18
C LEU A 370 -1.74 15.24 -8.76
N CYS A 371 -2.99 14.82 -8.88
CA CYS A 371 -4.16 15.61 -8.49
C CYS A 371 -4.55 15.42 -7.02
N TRP A 372 -3.90 14.51 -6.26
CA TRP A 372 -4.19 14.29 -4.86
C TRP A 372 -3.93 15.54 -4.01
N PRO A 373 -4.69 15.82 -2.93
CA PRO A 373 -4.38 16.93 -2.03
C PRO A 373 -2.93 16.85 -1.56
N HIS A 374 -2.15 17.92 -1.82
CA HIS A 374 -0.71 17.91 -1.56
C HIS A 374 -0.37 17.68 -0.08
N VAL A 375 -1.22 18.18 0.83
CA VAL A 375 -1.05 17.98 2.28
C VAL A 375 -1.11 16.52 2.73
N TRP A 376 -1.62 15.63 1.87
CA TRP A 376 -1.68 14.20 2.10
C TRP A 376 -0.73 13.40 1.20
N ALA A 377 -0.07 14.06 0.25
CA ALA A 377 0.85 13.38 -0.64
C ALA A 377 2.03 12.77 0.14
N SER A 378 2.25 11.48 -0.06
CA SER A 378 3.33 10.75 0.58
C SER A 378 3.74 9.53 -0.26
N GLU A 379 4.87 8.94 0.09
CA GLU A 379 5.36 7.69 -0.52
C GLU A 379 4.31 6.56 -0.44
N ARG A 380 3.49 6.53 0.61
CA ARG A 380 2.43 5.55 0.82
C ARG A 380 1.45 5.47 -0.35
N PHE A 381 1.12 6.61 -0.99
CA PHE A 381 0.21 6.62 -2.14
C PHE A 381 0.84 6.06 -3.41
N LEU A 382 2.16 6.19 -3.55
CA LEU A 382 2.91 5.62 -4.68
C LEU A 382 3.14 4.11 -4.52
N LEU A 383 3.23 3.61 -3.27
CA LEU A 383 3.58 2.23 -2.96
C LEU A 383 2.80 1.17 -3.76
N PRO A 384 1.47 1.24 -3.90
CA PRO A 384 0.72 0.24 -4.68
C PRO A 384 1.03 0.26 -6.18
N PHE A 385 1.59 1.36 -6.69
CA PHE A 385 1.98 1.54 -8.09
C PHE A 385 3.49 1.41 -8.30
N LEU A 386 4.27 1.18 -7.23
CA LEU A 386 5.72 0.97 -7.30
C LEU A 386 6.14 -0.10 -8.33
N PRO A 387 5.42 -1.23 -8.50
CA PRO A 387 5.76 -2.19 -9.54
C PRO A 387 5.72 -1.60 -10.95
N LEU A 388 4.83 -0.65 -11.24
CA LEU A 388 4.79 0.04 -12.53
C LEU A 388 6.03 0.92 -12.71
N VAL A 389 6.41 1.67 -11.66
CA VAL A 389 7.62 2.50 -11.64
C VAL A 389 8.85 1.67 -11.96
N VAL A 390 9.04 0.54 -11.26
CA VAL A 390 10.21 -0.36 -11.44
C VAL A 390 10.22 -0.99 -12.83
N VAL A 391 9.06 -1.43 -13.34
CA VAL A 391 8.94 -2.02 -14.68
C VAL A 391 9.33 -1.02 -15.75
N PHE A 392 8.82 0.21 -15.70
CA PHE A 392 9.16 1.24 -16.69
C PHE A 392 10.59 1.75 -16.54
N LEU A 393 11.10 1.87 -15.31
CA LEU A 393 12.49 2.19 -15.04
C LEU A 393 13.43 1.16 -15.70
N PHE A 394 13.20 -0.12 -15.45
CA PHE A 394 14.03 -1.18 -16.03
C PHE A 394 13.98 -1.16 -17.56
N TYR A 395 12.80 -0.95 -18.15
CA TYR A 395 12.64 -0.89 -19.59
C TYR A 395 13.42 0.28 -20.20
N GLY A 396 13.39 1.46 -19.57
CA GLY A 396 14.16 2.62 -20.01
C GLY A 396 15.66 2.45 -19.87
N VAL A 397 16.11 1.90 -18.74
CA VAL A 397 17.54 1.62 -18.49
C VAL A 397 18.06 0.55 -19.46
N ASP A 398 17.29 -0.52 -19.73
CA ASP A 398 17.67 -1.57 -20.71
C ASP A 398 17.79 -0.98 -22.14
N TRP A 399 16.88 -0.10 -22.51
CA TRP A 399 16.95 0.59 -23.80
C TRP A 399 18.15 1.52 -23.90
N LEU A 400 18.44 2.31 -22.85
CA LEU A 400 19.63 3.17 -22.80
C LEU A 400 20.91 2.34 -22.94
N GLY A 401 21.03 1.25 -22.19
CA GLY A 401 22.16 0.34 -22.30
C GLY A 401 22.35 -0.25 -23.70
N ALA A 402 21.23 -0.60 -24.36
CA ALA A 402 21.28 -1.07 -25.74
C ALA A 402 21.75 0.02 -26.73
N LYS A 403 21.33 1.27 -26.52
CA LYS A 403 21.73 2.43 -27.34
C LYS A 403 23.21 2.81 -27.14
N LEU A 404 23.71 2.67 -25.92
CA LEU A 404 25.12 2.91 -25.57
C LEU A 404 26.04 1.74 -25.95
N GLY A 405 25.49 0.64 -26.53
CA GLY A 405 26.26 -0.58 -26.82
C GLY A 405 26.69 -1.37 -25.57
N TRP A 406 26.23 -0.99 -24.39
CA TRP A 406 26.60 -1.61 -23.12
C TRP A 406 25.49 -2.56 -22.61
N ARG A 407 25.52 -3.80 -23.06
CA ARG A 407 24.49 -4.82 -22.74
C ARG A 407 24.37 -5.14 -21.24
N ARG A 408 25.41 -4.85 -20.44
CA ARG A 408 25.41 -5.08 -18.97
C ARG A 408 24.95 -3.87 -18.17
N PHE A 409 24.60 -2.75 -18.84
CA PHE A 409 24.23 -1.50 -18.15
C PHE A 409 23.01 -1.70 -17.23
N ALA A 410 21.91 -2.25 -17.73
CA ALA A 410 20.71 -2.44 -16.93
C ALA A 410 20.93 -3.42 -15.75
N PRO A 411 21.55 -4.60 -15.92
CA PRO A 411 21.91 -5.45 -14.78
C PRO A 411 22.84 -4.78 -13.77
N ALA A 412 23.82 -3.99 -14.22
CA ALA A 412 24.74 -3.27 -13.34
C ALA A 412 24.01 -2.17 -12.53
N PHE A 413 23.16 -1.37 -13.21
CA PHE A 413 22.36 -0.34 -12.57
C PHE A 413 21.42 -0.92 -11.51
N ILE A 414 20.68 -1.97 -11.85
CA ILE A 414 19.79 -2.65 -10.89
C ILE A 414 20.61 -3.31 -9.78
N GLY A 415 21.77 -3.89 -10.10
CA GLY A 415 22.70 -4.47 -9.10
C GLY A 415 23.17 -3.45 -8.07
N ALA A 416 23.46 -2.22 -8.48
CA ALA A 416 23.80 -1.13 -7.57
C ALA A 416 22.64 -0.78 -6.62
N LEU A 417 21.40 -0.70 -7.14
CA LEU A 417 20.20 -0.50 -6.32
C LEU A 417 20.00 -1.65 -5.33
N VAL A 418 20.12 -2.90 -5.79
CA VAL A 418 20.00 -4.10 -4.94
C VAL A 418 21.03 -4.07 -3.81
N LEU A 419 22.29 -3.76 -4.12
CA LEU A 419 23.37 -3.70 -3.12
C LEU A 419 23.07 -2.64 -2.05
N ALA A 420 22.73 -1.41 -2.48
CA ALA A 420 22.40 -0.32 -1.58
C ALA A 420 21.21 -0.66 -0.66
N ASN A 421 20.12 -1.20 -1.24
CA ASN A 421 18.95 -1.61 -0.50
C ASN A 421 19.24 -2.78 0.46
N THR A 422 20.06 -3.75 0.07
CA THR A 422 20.42 -4.88 0.95
C THR A 422 21.25 -4.41 2.16
N VAL A 423 22.18 -3.47 1.97
CA VAL A 423 22.94 -2.87 3.07
C VAL A 423 22.00 -2.12 4.02
N HIS A 424 21.07 -1.33 3.47
CA HIS A 424 20.08 -0.62 4.28
C HIS A 424 19.15 -1.59 5.02
N MET A 425 18.67 -2.63 4.36
CA MET A 425 17.85 -3.69 4.96
C MET A 425 18.55 -4.36 6.15
N ALA A 426 19.86 -4.62 6.04
CA ALA A 426 20.65 -5.17 7.14
C ALA A 426 20.71 -4.22 8.34
N SER A 427 20.79 -2.90 8.11
CA SER A 427 20.74 -1.89 9.16
C SER A 427 19.38 -1.86 9.86
N LEU A 428 18.29 -1.87 9.08
CA LEU A 428 16.93 -1.92 9.61
C LEU A 428 16.70 -3.21 10.42
N ALA A 429 17.16 -4.35 9.91
CA ALA A 429 17.04 -5.63 10.61
C ALA A 429 17.76 -5.63 11.96
N ARG A 430 18.98 -5.05 12.06
CA ARG A 430 19.68 -4.90 13.35
C ARG A 430 18.86 -4.11 14.36
N LYS A 431 18.29 -2.97 13.93
CA LYS A 431 17.44 -2.15 14.80
C LYS A 431 16.19 -2.92 15.22
N ALA A 432 15.46 -3.52 14.28
CA ALA A 432 14.24 -4.27 14.57
C ALA A 432 14.48 -5.44 15.53
N VAL A 433 15.58 -6.19 15.35
CA VAL A 433 15.97 -7.28 16.25
C VAL A 433 16.29 -6.75 17.66
N ALA A 434 17.01 -5.63 17.78
CA ALA A 434 17.30 -5.02 19.09
C ALA A 434 16.03 -4.58 19.81
N ASP A 435 15.11 -3.91 19.08
CA ASP A 435 13.81 -3.44 19.61
C ASP A 435 12.93 -4.63 20.03
N ASN A 436 12.90 -5.70 19.25
CA ASN A 436 12.15 -6.91 19.56
C ASN A 436 12.74 -7.68 20.75
N LEU A 437 14.06 -7.71 20.92
CA LEU A 437 14.71 -8.29 22.08
C LEU A 437 14.36 -7.51 23.36
N GLY A 438 14.31 -6.17 23.29
CA GLY A 438 13.83 -5.33 24.38
C GLY A 438 12.38 -5.67 24.76
N TYR A 439 11.52 -5.78 23.75
CA TYR A 439 10.12 -6.16 23.93
C TYR A 439 9.96 -7.55 24.58
N LEU A 440 10.70 -8.55 24.12
CA LEU A 440 10.68 -9.91 24.70
C LEU A 440 11.22 -9.97 26.13
N ARG A 441 12.09 -9.03 26.53
CA ARG A 441 12.60 -8.87 27.90
C ARG A 441 11.64 -8.11 28.81
N GLY A 442 10.46 -7.73 28.32
CA GLY A 442 9.41 -7.09 29.12
C GLY A 442 9.26 -5.58 28.92
N ASP A 443 10.14 -4.92 28.12
CA ASP A 443 9.92 -3.53 27.75
C ASP A 443 8.92 -3.42 26.60
N ARG A 444 7.64 -3.38 26.94
CA ARG A 444 6.52 -3.32 25.98
C ARG A 444 6.55 -2.10 25.06
N TYR A 445 7.37 -1.09 25.34
CA TYR A 445 7.52 0.12 24.56
C TYR A 445 8.86 0.20 23.83
N SER A 446 9.68 -0.85 23.87
CA SER A 446 10.96 -0.91 23.17
C SER A 446 10.80 -0.55 21.68
N GLY A 447 11.65 0.34 21.17
CA GLY A 447 11.64 0.78 19.77
C GLY A 447 10.69 1.92 19.43
N TYR A 448 9.79 2.34 20.35
CA TYR A 448 9.04 3.56 20.17
C TYR A 448 9.89 4.80 20.47
N GLU A 449 9.63 5.90 19.76
CA GLU A 449 10.12 7.22 20.14
C GLU A 449 9.61 7.58 21.54
N ILE A 450 10.40 8.37 22.26
CA ILE A 450 10.15 8.62 23.68
C ILE A 450 8.81 9.32 23.94
N ASP A 451 8.36 10.20 23.07
CA ASP A 451 7.06 10.89 23.16
C ASP A 451 5.89 9.90 22.98
N TRP A 452 5.97 8.97 22.02
CA TRP A 452 4.99 7.91 21.86
C TRP A 452 4.98 6.94 23.06
N ARG A 453 6.14 6.62 23.59
CA ARG A 453 6.25 5.81 24.81
C ARG A 453 5.49 6.47 25.96
N ARG A 454 5.70 7.76 26.20
CA ARG A 454 5.00 8.53 27.24
C ARG A 454 3.50 8.59 27.02
N TYR A 455 3.09 8.78 25.78
CA TYR A 455 1.68 8.77 25.42
C TYR A 455 1.02 7.41 25.73
N PHE A 456 1.67 6.30 25.42
CA PHE A 456 1.15 4.96 25.73
C PHE A 456 1.19 4.64 27.22
N GLU A 457 2.19 5.08 27.96
CA GLU A 457 2.23 4.97 29.43
C GLU A 457 1.03 5.71 30.06
N ALA A 458 0.67 6.88 29.56
CA ALA A 458 -0.52 7.59 30.01
C ALA A 458 -1.82 6.86 29.64
N ILE A 459 -1.91 6.22 28.48
CA ILE A 459 -3.07 5.38 28.12
C ILE A 459 -3.16 4.14 29.02
N ASP A 460 -2.04 3.54 29.40
CA ASP A 460 -2.06 2.42 30.36
C ASP A 460 -2.59 2.84 31.72
N TRP A 461 -2.22 4.05 32.19
CA TRP A 461 -2.80 4.62 33.41
C TRP A 461 -4.31 4.83 33.26
N ILE A 462 -4.77 5.41 32.14
CA ILE A 462 -6.20 5.57 31.82
C ILE A 462 -6.91 4.21 31.88
N LYS A 463 -6.32 3.18 31.28
CA LYS A 463 -6.87 1.82 31.29
C LYS A 463 -7.04 1.27 32.71
N ALA A 464 -6.06 1.53 33.58
CA ALA A 464 -6.04 0.96 34.92
C ALA A 464 -6.90 1.74 35.95
N GLN A 465 -6.99 3.06 35.80
CA GLN A 465 -7.48 3.97 36.82
C GLN A 465 -8.80 4.68 36.47
N THR A 466 -9.36 4.46 35.27
CA THR A 466 -10.61 5.13 34.89
C THR A 466 -11.75 4.13 34.67
N PRO A 467 -13.02 4.53 34.87
CA PRO A 467 -14.19 3.73 34.52
C PRO A 467 -14.20 3.34 33.03
N MET A 468 -14.86 2.23 32.70
CA MET A 468 -14.88 1.71 31.31
C MET A 468 -15.70 2.61 30.36
N ASP A 469 -16.68 3.32 30.88
CA ASP A 469 -17.54 4.27 30.19
C ASP A 469 -16.96 5.70 30.14
N ALA A 470 -15.79 5.92 30.74
CA ALA A 470 -15.13 7.22 30.70
C ALA A 470 -14.86 7.67 29.25
N VAL A 471 -15.09 8.95 28.99
CA VAL A 471 -14.79 9.62 27.73
C VAL A 471 -13.49 10.42 27.88
N VAL A 472 -12.55 10.21 26.98
CA VAL A 472 -11.23 10.84 27.00
C VAL A 472 -11.07 11.75 25.78
N MET A 473 -10.71 13.02 25.99
CA MET A 473 -10.27 13.88 24.91
C MET A 473 -8.76 13.73 24.71
N ALA A 474 -8.30 13.47 23.50
CA ALA A 474 -6.89 13.22 23.20
C ALA A 474 -6.55 13.54 21.73
N ARG A 475 -5.28 13.84 21.44
CA ARG A 475 -4.78 14.10 20.07
C ARG A 475 -4.91 12.87 19.15
N LYS A 476 -4.75 11.67 19.70
CA LYS A 476 -4.82 10.39 18.98
C LYS A 476 -5.86 9.47 19.66
N PRO A 477 -7.16 9.80 19.52
CA PRO A 477 -8.23 9.12 20.23
C PRO A 477 -8.37 7.65 19.87
N GLU A 478 -8.04 7.28 18.63
CA GLU A 478 -8.08 5.91 18.14
C GLU A 478 -7.16 4.97 18.94
N PHE A 479 -5.99 5.46 19.42
CA PHE A 479 -5.10 4.68 20.27
C PHE A 479 -5.62 4.56 21.70
N VAL A 480 -6.24 5.60 22.23
CA VAL A 480 -6.89 5.54 23.53
C VAL A 480 -7.93 4.42 23.54
N TYR A 481 -8.80 4.36 22.54
CA TYR A 481 -9.78 3.29 22.41
C TYR A 481 -9.14 1.92 22.16
N LEU A 482 -8.17 1.83 21.26
CA LEU A 482 -7.52 0.57 20.90
C LEU A 482 -6.86 -0.10 22.11
N LEU A 483 -6.19 0.67 22.98
CA LEU A 483 -5.37 0.17 24.07
C LEU A 483 -6.10 0.14 25.40
N SER A 484 -7.02 1.08 25.66
CA SER A 484 -7.76 1.15 26.93
C SER A 484 -9.22 0.69 26.84
N GLY A 485 -9.82 0.72 25.65
CA GLY A 485 -11.25 0.46 25.44
C GLY A 485 -12.16 1.65 25.77
N ARG A 486 -11.62 2.78 26.28
CA ARG A 486 -12.40 3.99 26.59
C ARG A 486 -12.73 4.75 25.32
N ARG A 487 -13.95 5.27 25.22
CA ARG A 487 -14.33 6.13 24.13
C ARG A 487 -13.53 7.41 24.18
N SER A 488 -13.16 7.92 23.01
CA SER A 488 -12.25 9.05 22.94
C SER A 488 -12.49 9.86 21.67
N PHE A 489 -12.24 11.15 21.73
CA PHE A 489 -12.35 12.07 20.59
C PHE A 489 -11.19 13.07 20.58
N CYS A 490 -10.92 13.66 19.42
CA CYS A 490 -9.91 14.70 19.27
C CYS A 490 -10.49 16.07 19.61
N TYR A 491 -9.69 16.96 20.20
CA TYR A 491 -10.05 18.36 20.34
C TYR A 491 -10.19 19.04 18.97
N PRO A 492 -11.04 20.10 18.83
CA PRO A 492 -11.13 20.87 17.60
C PRO A 492 -9.82 21.61 17.31
N PHE A 493 -9.43 21.68 16.04
CA PHE A 493 -8.26 22.47 15.61
C PHE A 493 -8.70 23.90 15.36
N SER A 494 -9.02 24.62 16.44
CA SER A 494 -9.60 25.95 16.42
C SER A 494 -8.83 26.87 17.35
N ASP A 495 -8.67 28.11 16.94
CA ASP A 495 -8.12 29.17 17.80
C ASP A 495 -9.21 29.78 18.71
N ASP A 496 -10.47 29.34 18.59
CA ASP A 496 -11.55 29.73 19.50
C ASP A 496 -11.47 28.96 20.82
N HIS A 497 -11.00 29.64 21.86
CA HIS A 497 -10.88 29.07 23.21
C HIS A 497 -12.24 28.58 23.78
N ALA A 498 -13.36 29.18 23.38
CA ALA A 498 -14.69 28.77 23.84
C ALA A 498 -15.07 27.42 23.26
N GLU A 499 -14.79 27.18 21.97
CA GLU A 499 -15.01 25.90 21.32
C GLU A 499 -14.14 24.79 21.94
N VAL A 500 -12.85 25.05 22.14
CA VAL A 500 -11.92 24.08 22.76
C VAL A 500 -12.35 23.79 24.21
N LYS A 501 -12.73 24.81 24.99
CA LYS A 501 -13.25 24.63 26.34
C LYS A 501 -14.52 23.78 26.37
N SER A 502 -15.46 24.02 25.46
CA SER A 502 -16.65 23.21 25.32
C SER A 502 -16.32 21.74 25.03
N ALA A 503 -15.32 21.48 24.17
CA ALA A 503 -14.85 20.12 23.90
C ALA A 503 -14.24 19.46 25.15
N ILE A 504 -13.41 20.18 25.91
CA ILE A 504 -12.84 19.68 27.18
C ILE A 504 -13.97 19.26 28.14
N LEU A 505 -14.97 20.10 28.32
CA LEU A 505 -16.08 19.87 29.25
C LEU A 505 -16.99 18.68 28.87
N ARG A 506 -16.95 18.22 27.61
CA ARG A 506 -17.64 16.98 27.16
C ARG A 506 -16.90 15.71 27.51
N SER A 507 -15.68 15.79 28.06
CA SER A 507 -14.88 14.64 28.46
C SER A 507 -14.79 14.53 29.98
N GLN A 508 -14.50 13.34 30.52
CA GLN A 508 -14.13 13.17 31.91
C GLN A 508 -12.62 13.26 32.12
N TYR A 509 -11.85 12.98 31.09
CA TYR A 509 -10.39 13.06 31.14
C TYR A 509 -9.84 13.71 29.87
N VAL A 510 -8.74 14.43 30.02
CA VAL A 510 -7.97 15.00 28.91
C VAL A 510 -6.57 14.41 28.95
N LEU A 511 -6.16 13.77 27.87
CA LEU A 511 -4.79 13.33 27.68
C LEU A 511 -4.05 14.38 26.85
N VAL A 512 -3.18 15.12 27.52
CA VAL A 512 -2.30 16.14 26.93
C VAL A 512 -0.98 15.48 26.55
N ASP A 513 -0.67 15.48 25.30
CA ASP A 513 0.57 14.92 24.75
C ASP A 513 1.65 15.98 24.54
N ASN A 514 2.87 15.51 24.35
CA ASN A 514 4.03 16.34 24.03
C ASN A 514 4.78 15.70 22.83
N PHE A 515 4.04 15.50 21.73
CA PHE A 515 4.61 14.91 20.52
C PHE A 515 5.61 15.86 19.84
N ARG A 516 6.78 15.34 19.47
CA ARG A 516 7.84 16.09 18.81
C ARG A 516 7.52 16.52 17.38
N TRP A 517 6.59 15.80 16.72
CA TRP A 517 6.20 16.08 15.34
C TRP A 517 5.10 17.13 15.21
N THR A 518 4.53 17.61 16.31
CA THR A 518 3.47 18.64 16.32
C THR A 518 3.44 19.39 17.65
N ASP A 519 3.15 20.67 17.59
CA ASP A 519 2.91 21.54 18.75
C ASP A 519 1.41 21.83 19.00
N LEU A 520 0.53 21.19 18.20
CA LEU A 520 -0.90 21.51 18.18
C LEU A 520 -1.56 21.40 19.57
N THR A 521 -1.25 20.37 20.35
CA THR A 521 -1.85 20.20 21.69
C THR A 521 -1.46 21.34 22.60
N VAL A 522 -0.18 21.71 22.61
CA VAL A 522 0.32 22.84 23.42
C VAL A 522 -0.28 24.17 22.95
N ARG A 523 -0.39 24.39 21.64
CA ARG A 523 -0.90 25.64 21.06
C ARG A 523 -2.42 25.80 21.22
N VAL A 524 -3.20 24.71 21.03
CA VAL A 524 -4.66 24.78 21.01
C VAL A 524 -5.25 24.52 22.41
N VAL A 525 -4.78 23.50 23.11
CA VAL A 525 -5.33 23.07 24.40
C VAL A 525 -4.65 23.79 25.56
N GLY A 526 -3.35 24.03 25.46
CA GLY A 526 -2.54 24.63 26.53
C GLY A 526 -3.07 25.95 27.07
N PRO A 527 -3.38 26.96 26.22
CA PRO A 527 -3.93 28.25 26.71
C PRO A 527 -5.25 28.07 27.45
N VAL A 528 -6.18 27.27 26.93
CA VAL A 528 -7.48 27.03 27.56
C VAL A 528 -7.33 26.36 28.93
N LEU A 529 -6.37 25.45 29.05
CA LEU A 529 -6.03 24.84 30.33
C LEU A 529 -5.45 25.89 31.30
N SER A 530 -4.55 26.72 30.87
CA SER A 530 -3.91 27.74 31.71
C SER A 530 -4.91 28.81 32.20
N ASP A 531 -5.85 29.20 31.34
CA ASP A 531 -6.85 30.23 31.64
C ASP A 531 -7.96 29.74 32.59
N ASN A 532 -8.10 28.42 32.74
CA ASN A 532 -9.18 27.82 33.54
C ASN A 532 -8.68 26.73 34.51
N PRO A 533 -7.74 26.99 35.40
CA PRO A 533 -7.12 25.98 36.26
C PRO A 533 -8.09 25.30 37.23
N ASP A 534 -9.23 25.95 37.51
CA ASP A 534 -10.24 25.46 38.46
C ASP A 534 -11.12 24.31 37.86
N LEU A 535 -11.08 24.09 36.55
CA LEU A 535 -11.95 23.15 35.88
C LEU A 535 -11.44 21.69 35.88
N TRP A 536 -10.16 21.47 36.19
CA TRP A 536 -9.53 20.13 36.19
C TRP A 536 -8.56 19.96 37.36
N GLU A 537 -8.12 18.73 37.54
CA GLU A 537 -7.05 18.34 38.43
C GLU A 537 -6.06 17.43 37.70
N LEU A 538 -4.79 17.52 38.05
CA LEU A 538 -3.78 16.62 37.53
C LEU A 538 -3.99 15.22 38.14
N ALA A 539 -4.35 14.25 37.31
CA ALA A 539 -4.55 12.86 37.73
C ALA A 539 -3.30 12.01 37.57
N PHE A 540 -2.51 12.27 36.51
CA PHE A 540 -1.28 11.53 36.25
C PHE A 540 -0.32 12.32 35.36
N THR A 541 0.98 12.09 35.54
CA THR A 541 2.05 12.59 34.66
C THR A 541 3.09 11.50 34.42
N THR A 542 3.63 11.47 33.21
CA THR A 542 4.75 10.60 32.87
C THR A 542 6.09 11.29 33.15
N SER A 543 7.20 10.55 33.04
CA SER A 543 8.54 11.16 33.00
C SER A 543 8.72 11.99 31.72
N PRO A 544 9.70 12.93 31.66
CA PRO A 544 9.97 13.75 30.48
C PRO A 544 10.24 12.94 29.17
N PRO A 545 9.79 13.43 28.02
CA PRO A 545 8.87 14.54 27.82
C PRO A 545 7.46 14.18 28.32
N GLU A 546 6.94 14.98 29.25
CA GLU A 546 5.73 14.64 29.99
C GLU A 546 4.50 14.57 29.10
N SER A 547 3.68 13.53 29.31
CA SER A 547 2.27 13.48 28.92
C SER A 547 1.44 13.56 30.20
N TYR A 548 0.37 14.35 30.18
CA TYR A 548 -0.47 14.61 31.34
C TYR A 548 -1.84 14.00 31.15
N VAL A 549 -2.39 13.39 32.20
CA VAL A 549 -3.81 13.05 32.27
C VAL A 549 -4.46 13.97 33.28
N LEU A 550 -5.39 14.78 32.79
CA LEU A 550 -6.18 15.71 33.59
C LEU A 550 -7.57 15.13 33.79
N ARG A 551 -8.11 15.20 34.99
CA ARG A 551 -9.49 14.87 35.31
C ARG A 551 -10.33 16.14 35.32
N VAL A 552 -11.41 16.17 34.56
CA VAL A 552 -12.38 17.28 34.57
C VAL A 552 -13.23 17.15 35.83
N LYS A 553 -13.32 18.25 36.63
CA LYS A 553 -14.03 18.21 37.93
C LYS A 553 -15.54 18.01 37.73
N PRO A 554 -16.19 17.17 38.56
CA PRO A 554 -17.64 16.99 38.51
C PRO A 554 -18.38 18.30 38.81
N GLY A 555 -19.51 18.53 38.14
CA GLY A 555 -20.33 19.73 38.34
C GLY A 555 -20.07 20.88 37.36
N VAL A 556 -18.96 20.81 36.60
CA VAL A 556 -18.65 21.73 35.50
C VAL A 556 -19.10 21.17 34.14
N GLN A 557 -19.37 19.87 34.07
CA GLN A 557 -19.84 19.21 32.84
C GLN A 557 -21.22 19.77 32.45
N PRO A 558 -21.45 20.18 31.17
CA PRO A 558 -22.79 20.46 30.71
C PRO A 558 -23.65 19.20 30.95
N ALA A 559 -24.79 19.38 31.62
CA ALA A 559 -25.75 18.30 31.81
C ALA A 559 -25.95 17.60 30.46
N ASN A 560 -25.88 16.24 30.44
CA ASN A 560 -26.09 15.43 29.23
C ASN A 560 -27.29 15.98 28.46
N GLN A 561 -27.06 16.78 27.44
CA GLN A 561 -28.12 17.06 26.48
C GLN A 561 -28.32 15.75 25.72
N PRO A 562 -29.55 15.14 25.79
CA PRO A 562 -29.90 14.08 24.90
C PRO A 562 -29.67 14.62 23.48
N ALA A 563 -29.09 13.77 22.62
CA ALA A 563 -28.90 14.08 21.21
C ALA A 563 -30.17 14.77 20.70
N SER A 564 -30.07 16.04 20.31
CA SER A 564 -31.17 16.71 19.62
C SER A 564 -31.40 15.94 18.32
N ALA A 565 -32.47 15.12 18.33
CA ALA A 565 -33.20 14.83 17.14
C ALA A 565 -33.64 16.19 16.59
N ASP A 566 -33.55 16.36 15.28
CA ASP A 566 -34.01 17.46 14.45
C ASP A 566 -32.97 18.59 14.22
N HIS A 567 -32.19 18.44 13.09
CA HIS A 567 -32.37 19.29 11.89
C HIS A 567 -31.50 18.74 10.75
#